data_e5633ebf247ca0658b3b70688aefabed
#
_entry.id   e5633ebf247ca0658b3b70688aefabed
#
_cell.length_a   1.000
_cell.length_b   1.000
_cell.length_c   1.000
_cell.angle_alpha   90.00
_cell.angle_beta   90.00
_cell.angle_gamma   90.00
#
_symmetry.space_group_name_H-M   'P 1'
#
loop_
_entity.id
_entity.type
_entity.pdbx_description
1 polymer ?
#
loop_
_entity_poly.entity_id
_entity_poly.type
_entity_poly.pdbx_seq_one_letter_code
_entity_poly.pdbx_strand_id
1 'polypeptide(L)'
;MLVTRFAPSPTGYLHLGHVVNALYVWGIAGARGGEVLLRIEDHDRIRSRPEFEAALLEDLKWLGFVPGGLKASGYRRQSDQDEVYERALGALRRTHHVYACDCSRRDIGGQRYPGRCRDRHLAESAGRGLRVEMAPGVERFVDGLLGPQAQSPAD
;
A
#
# COMPACT_ATOMS: atom_id res chain seq x y z
N MET A 1 4.44 11.96 -18.41
CA MET A 1 4.37 12.73 -17.15
C MET A 1 4.57 11.76 -16.00
N LEU A 2 5.48 12.07 -15.07
CA LEU A 2 5.70 11.25 -13.86
C LEU A 2 4.50 11.41 -12.93
N VAL A 3 3.99 10.29 -12.42
CA VAL A 3 2.97 10.27 -11.37
C VAL A 3 3.51 9.44 -10.21
N THR A 4 3.52 10.01 -9.02
CA THR A 4 3.89 9.32 -7.79
C THR A 4 2.76 9.40 -6.77
N ARG A 5 2.94 8.82 -5.60
CA ARG A 5 1.90 8.76 -4.57
C ARG A 5 2.47 8.96 -3.19
N PHE A 6 1.77 9.77 -2.39
CA PHE A 6 1.88 9.77 -0.94
C PHE A 6 0.66 9.08 -0.34
N ALA A 7 0.87 8.08 0.51
CA ALA A 7 -0.20 7.19 0.95
C ALA A 7 -0.17 6.93 2.47
N PRO A 8 -0.47 7.95 3.29
CA PRO A 8 -0.47 7.82 4.74
C PRO A 8 -1.73 7.13 5.27
N SER A 9 -1.57 6.37 6.36
CA SER A 9 -2.69 5.79 7.10
C SER A 9 -3.09 6.71 8.25
N PRO A 10 -4.40 7.07 8.41
CA PRO A 10 -4.87 7.98 9.46
C PRO A 10 -5.08 7.21 10.79
N THR A 11 -4.03 6.53 11.25
CA THR A 11 -4.03 5.74 12.50
C THR A 11 -3.37 6.47 13.67
N GLY A 12 -2.98 7.71 13.46
CA GLY A 12 -2.35 8.64 14.38
C GLY A 12 -1.96 9.94 13.67
N TYR A 13 -1.42 10.90 14.42
CA TYR A 13 -0.92 12.15 13.87
C TYR A 13 0.34 11.95 13.05
N LEU A 14 0.60 12.87 12.09
CA LEU A 14 1.86 12.87 11.36
C LEU A 14 3.04 13.11 12.32
N HIS A 15 4.15 12.49 12.01
CA HIS A 15 5.41 12.71 12.70
C HIS A 15 6.53 12.99 11.68
N LEU A 16 7.72 13.39 12.15
CA LEU A 16 8.83 13.79 11.29
C LEU A 16 9.17 12.77 10.20
N GLY A 17 9.02 11.46 10.46
CA GLY A 17 9.25 10.44 9.45
C GLY A 17 8.28 10.55 8.26
N HIS A 18 7.02 10.92 8.50
CA HIS A 18 6.06 11.19 7.43
C HIS A 18 6.43 12.46 6.64
N VAL A 19 6.91 13.50 7.34
CA VAL A 19 7.36 14.75 6.69
C VAL A 19 8.57 14.49 5.81
N VAL A 20 9.55 13.73 6.28
CA VAL A 20 10.72 13.34 5.48
C VAL A 20 10.30 12.56 4.23
N ASN A 21 9.40 11.59 4.37
CA ASN A 21 8.85 10.85 3.23
C ASN A 21 8.14 11.80 2.24
N ALA A 22 7.31 12.72 2.74
CA ALA A 22 6.62 13.71 1.91
C ALA A 22 7.64 14.60 1.15
N LEU A 23 8.71 15.08 1.82
CA LEU A 23 9.78 15.85 1.17
C LEU A 23 10.39 15.09 -0.03
N TYR A 24 10.69 13.81 0.14
CA TYR A 24 11.20 13.00 -0.98
C TYR A 24 10.17 12.84 -2.09
N VAL A 25 8.92 12.53 -1.76
CA VAL A 25 7.86 12.29 -2.76
C VAL A 25 7.58 13.56 -3.56
N TRP A 26 7.35 14.71 -2.91
CA TRP A 26 7.08 15.98 -3.60
C TRP A 26 8.33 16.55 -4.26
N GLY A 27 9.49 16.42 -3.62
CA GLY A 27 10.77 16.89 -4.16
C GLY A 27 11.14 16.20 -5.47
N ILE A 28 11.05 14.85 -5.51
CA ILE A 28 11.33 14.08 -6.73
C ILE A 28 10.29 14.37 -7.81
N ALA A 29 9.01 14.44 -7.45
CA ALA A 29 7.94 14.77 -8.39
C ALA A 29 8.18 16.16 -9.00
N GLY A 30 8.42 17.18 -8.17
CA GLY A 30 8.69 18.55 -8.61
C GLY A 30 9.91 18.66 -9.51
N ALA A 31 11.02 18.01 -9.14
CA ALA A 31 12.25 18.01 -9.92
C ALA A 31 12.09 17.34 -11.31
N ARG A 32 11.06 16.52 -11.48
CA ARG A 32 10.79 15.79 -12.73
C ARG A 32 9.51 16.25 -13.45
N GLY A 33 8.91 17.37 -13.06
CA GLY A 33 7.65 17.86 -13.63
C GLY A 33 6.50 16.90 -13.48
N GLY A 34 6.48 16.16 -12.37
CA GLY A 34 5.48 15.13 -12.07
C GLY A 34 4.41 15.60 -11.09
N GLU A 35 3.43 14.73 -10.87
CA GLU A 35 2.32 14.94 -9.94
C GLU A 35 2.38 13.95 -8.77
N VAL A 36 1.90 14.40 -7.60
CA VAL A 36 1.73 13.56 -6.41
C VAL A 36 0.25 13.30 -6.17
N LEU A 37 -0.16 12.04 -6.21
CA LEU A 37 -1.49 11.61 -5.79
C LEU A 37 -1.48 11.37 -4.28
N LEU A 38 -2.49 11.88 -3.59
CA LEU A 38 -2.72 11.57 -2.18
C LEU A 38 -3.77 10.46 -2.07
N ARG A 39 -3.42 9.37 -1.37
CA ARG A 39 -4.34 8.29 -1.02
C ARG A 39 -4.33 8.08 0.49
N ILE A 40 -5.48 8.24 1.11
CA ILE A 40 -5.67 7.93 2.52
C ILE A 40 -5.84 6.42 2.66
N GLU A 41 -4.94 5.77 3.39
CA GLU A 41 -4.98 4.32 3.62
C GLU A 41 -5.76 3.99 4.89
N ASP A 42 -7.06 4.12 4.82
CA ASP A 42 -8.03 3.98 5.91
C ASP A 42 -8.63 2.56 6.03
N HIS A 43 -8.03 1.57 5.38
CA HIS A 43 -8.49 0.17 5.40
C HIS A 43 -8.38 -0.49 6.79
N ASP A 44 -7.52 -0.01 7.68
CA ASP A 44 -7.49 -0.42 9.09
C ASP A 44 -8.58 0.31 9.88
N ARG A 45 -9.81 -0.17 9.73
CA ARG A 45 -11.01 0.45 10.33
C ARG A 45 -11.00 0.50 11.85
N ILE A 46 -10.14 -0.30 12.51
CA ILE A 46 -10.02 -0.31 13.97
C ILE A 46 -9.20 0.88 14.47
N ARG A 47 -8.14 1.25 13.76
CA ARG A 47 -7.21 2.31 14.16
C ARG A 47 -7.40 3.62 13.41
N SER A 48 -7.97 3.58 12.21
CA SER A 48 -8.23 4.80 11.43
C SER A 48 -9.34 5.62 12.07
N ARG A 49 -9.11 6.93 12.17
CA ARG A 49 -10.04 7.87 12.79
C ARG A 49 -10.19 9.14 11.96
N PRO A 50 -11.43 9.68 11.84
CA PRO A 50 -11.67 10.92 11.10
C PRO A 50 -10.85 12.11 11.59
N GLU A 51 -10.61 12.21 12.90
CA GLU A 51 -9.78 13.29 13.48
C GLU A 51 -8.33 13.24 13.02
N PHE A 52 -7.74 12.04 12.83
CA PHE A 52 -6.39 11.90 12.32
C PHE A 52 -6.32 12.20 10.82
N GLU A 53 -7.36 11.86 10.07
CA GLU A 53 -7.44 12.24 8.65
C GLU A 53 -7.53 13.75 8.49
N ALA A 54 -8.38 14.41 9.26
CA ALA A 54 -8.51 15.87 9.24
C ALA A 54 -7.19 16.56 9.56
N ALA A 55 -6.54 16.16 10.65
CA ALA A 55 -5.24 16.70 11.06
C ALA A 55 -4.17 16.46 9.99
N LEU A 56 -4.12 15.27 9.39
CA LEU A 56 -3.20 14.92 8.31
C LEU A 56 -3.34 15.87 7.10
N LEU A 57 -4.58 16.16 6.70
CA LEU A 57 -4.86 17.07 5.58
C LEU A 57 -4.47 18.51 5.91
N GLU A 58 -4.70 18.96 7.14
CA GLU A 58 -4.28 20.27 7.63
C GLU A 58 -2.76 20.38 7.68
N ASP A 59 -2.06 19.38 8.21
CA ASP A 59 -0.61 19.35 8.29
C ASP A 59 0.04 19.39 6.90
N LEU A 60 -0.46 18.59 5.94
CA LEU A 60 0.04 18.63 4.56
C LEU A 60 -0.16 20.00 3.92
N LYS A 61 -1.31 20.61 4.13
CA LYS A 61 -1.62 21.95 3.64
C LYS A 61 -0.68 23.00 4.27
N TRP A 62 -0.48 22.94 5.58
CA TRP A 62 0.40 23.84 6.31
C TRP A 62 1.86 23.72 5.84
N LEU A 63 2.31 22.50 5.57
CA LEU A 63 3.65 22.22 5.06
C LEU A 63 3.82 22.56 3.56
N GLY A 64 2.74 22.95 2.86
CA GLY A 64 2.77 23.28 1.44
C GLY A 64 2.78 22.06 0.51
N PHE A 65 2.48 20.85 0.99
CA PHE A 65 2.37 19.65 0.18
C PHE A 65 0.98 19.56 -0.47
N VAL A 66 0.87 20.10 -1.68
CA VAL A 66 -0.39 20.12 -2.42
C VAL A 66 -0.46 18.90 -3.35
N PRO A 67 -1.45 18.02 -3.20
CA PRO A 67 -1.66 16.93 -4.15
C PRO A 67 -2.11 17.44 -5.52
N GLY A 68 -1.60 16.83 -6.57
CA GLY A 68 -2.00 17.08 -7.96
C GLY A 68 -2.96 16.02 -8.49
N GLY A 69 -3.53 16.30 -9.67
CA GLY A 69 -4.15 15.28 -10.55
C GLY A 69 -5.48 14.68 -10.12
N LEU A 70 -6.07 15.04 -8.99
CA LEU A 70 -7.36 14.53 -8.57
C LEU A 70 -8.45 15.59 -8.63
N LYS A 71 -9.49 15.30 -9.41
CA LYS A 71 -10.67 16.18 -9.57
C LYS A 71 -11.34 16.40 -8.21
N ALA A 72 -11.65 17.64 -7.89
CA ALA A 72 -12.47 18.13 -6.79
C ALA A 72 -11.99 17.90 -5.36
N SER A 73 -11.61 16.70 -4.92
CA SER A 73 -11.21 16.44 -3.51
C SER A 73 -9.70 16.53 -3.25
N GLY A 74 -8.87 16.44 -4.30
CA GLY A 74 -7.42 16.40 -4.16
C GLY A 74 -6.86 15.08 -3.59
N TYR A 75 -7.69 14.16 -3.11
CA TYR A 75 -7.28 12.87 -2.57
C TYR A 75 -8.34 11.79 -2.74
N ARG A 76 -7.95 10.53 -2.51
CA ARG A 76 -8.85 9.37 -2.49
C ARG A 76 -8.66 8.59 -1.20
N ARG A 77 -9.74 8.03 -0.66
CA ARG A 77 -9.66 7.02 0.40
C ARG A 77 -9.55 5.64 -0.21
N GLN A 78 -8.79 4.77 0.44
CA GLN A 78 -8.66 3.38 0.01
C GLN A 78 -9.96 2.62 0.21
N SER A 79 -10.70 2.90 1.30
CA SER A 79 -12.00 2.31 1.60
C SER A 79 -13.07 2.58 0.55
N ASP A 80 -12.95 3.64 -0.24
CA ASP A 80 -13.88 3.96 -1.33
C ASP A 80 -13.64 3.11 -2.60
N GLN A 81 -12.66 2.21 -2.59
CA GLN A 81 -12.19 1.47 -3.77
C GLN A 81 -12.39 -0.06 -3.65
N ASP A 82 -13.23 -0.54 -2.74
CA ASP A 82 -13.44 -1.97 -2.48
C ASP A 82 -13.80 -2.73 -3.76
N GLU A 83 -14.69 -2.21 -4.60
CA GLU A 83 -15.06 -2.83 -5.88
C GLU A 83 -13.86 -2.96 -6.85
N VAL A 84 -12.94 -2.01 -6.84
CA VAL A 84 -11.73 -2.06 -7.68
C VAL A 84 -10.83 -3.19 -7.21
N TYR A 85 -10.67 -3.33 -5.90
CA TYR A 85 -9.86 -4.41 -5.30
C TYR A 85 -10.49 -5.77 -5.51
N GLU A 86 -11.81 -5.89 -5.38
CA GLU A 86 -12.53 -7.15 -5.64
C GLU A 86 -12.38 -7.59 -7.10
N ARG A 87 -12.53 -6.67 -8.06
CA ARG A 87 -12.29 -6.97 -9.48
C ARG A 87 -10.84 -7.40 -9.74
N ALA A 88 -9.87 -6.72 -9.13
CA ALA A 88 -8.45 -7.07 -9.26
C ALA A 88 -8.16 -8.45 -8.65
N LEU A 89 -8.71 -8.75 -7.48
CA LEU A 89 -8.60 -10.05 -6.83
C LEU A 89 -9.24 -11.15 -7.69
N GLY A 90 -10.42 -10.88 -8.28
CA GLY A 90 -11.07 -11.80 -9.23
C GLY A 90 -10.21 -12.06 -10.47
N ALA A 91 -9.50 -11.05 -10.98
CA ALA A 91 -8.55 -11.22 -12.08
C ALA A 91 -7.35 -12.08 -11.66
N LEU A 92 -6.80 -11.82 -10.46
CA LEU A 92 -5.66 -12.54 -9.92
C LEU A 92 -5.96 -14.04 -9.73
N ARG A 93 -7.14 -14.38 -9.24
CA ARG A 93 -7.60 -15.77 -9.07
C ARG A 93 -7.68 -16.58 -10.39
N ARG A 94 -7.79 -15.91 -11.53
CA ARG A 94 -7.79 -16.60 -12.84
C ARG A 94 -6.40 -17.02 -13.31
N THR A 95 -5.38 -16.41 -12.77
CA THR A 95 -3.98 -16.59 -13.23
C THR A 95 -3.06 -17.13 -12.16
N HIS A 96 -3.45 -17.06 -10.89
CA HIS A 96 -2.63 -17.46 -9.75
C HIS A 96 -3.43 -18.30 -8.76
N HIS A 97 -2.75 -19.15 -8.03
CA HIS A 97 -3.33 -19.85 -6.90
C HIS A 97 -3.47 -18.88 -5.71
N VAL A 98 -4.73 -18.50 -5.43
CA VAL A 98 -5.09 -17.68 -4.28
C VAL A 98 -5.76 -18.56 -3.23
N TYR A 99 -5.33 -18.52 -1.99
CA TYR A 99 -5.83 -19.39 -0.93
C TYR A 99 -5.99 -18.65 0.41
N ALA A 100 -6.94 -19.12 1.23
CA ALA A 100 -7.16 -18.56 2.56
C ALA A 100 -6.10 -19.05 3.56
N CYS A 101 -5.74 -18.17 4.50
CA CYS A 101 -4.74 -18.44 5.52
C CYS A 101 -5.21 -17.93 6.88
N ASP A 102 -5.10 -18.77 7.90
CA ASP A 102 -5.43 -18.47 9.30
C ASP A 102 -4.21 -18.17 10.18
N CYS A 103 -2.99 -18.18 9.61
CA CYS A 103 -1.77 -17.91 10.36
C CYS A 103 -1.64 -16.43 10.74
N SER A 104 -1.40 -16.18 12.03
CA SER A 104 -1.04 -14.86 12.53
C SER A 104 0.42 -14.50 12.19
N ARG A 105 0.80 -13.23 12.38
CA ARG A 105 2.21 -12.80 12.27
C ARG A 105 3.12 -13.56 13.25
N ARG A 106 2.62 -13.90 14.43
CA ARG A 106 3.35 -14.68 15.45
C ARG A 106 3.63 -16.10 14.97
N ASP A 107 2.67 -16.74 14.30
CA ASP A 107 2.83 -18.10 13.77
C ASP A 107 3.87 -18.17 12.65
N ILE A 108 4.10 -17.04 11.95
CA ILE A 108 5.09 -16.92 10.88
C ILE A 108 6.48 -16.59 11.45
N GLY A 109 6.56 -15.98 12.65
CA GLY A 109 7.82 -15.70 13.34
C GLY A 109 8.71 -14.67 12.65
N GLY A 110 8.14 -13.77 11.84
CA GLY A 110 8.89 -12.73 11.12
C GLY A 110 9.75 -13.24 9.94
N GLN A 111 9.65 -14.53 9.64
CA GLN A 111 10.34 -15.17 8.51
C GLN A 111 9.43 -15.24 7.27
N ARG A 112 9.99 -15.75 6.18
CA ARG A 112 9.21 -16.13 5.00
C ARG A 112 8.07 -17.07 5.39
N TYR A 113 6.89 -16.84 4.85
CA TYR A 113 5.75 -17.73 5.07
C TYR A 113 5.96 -19.10 4.40
N PRO A 114 5.96 -20.21 5.17
CA PRO A 114 6.33 -21.53 4.64
C PRO A 114 5.22 -22.26 3.86
N GLY A 115 4.12 -21.58 3.54
CA GLY A 115 3.03 -22.20 2.76
C GLY A 115 2.08 -23.11 3.56
N ARG A 116 2.07 -23.07 4.90
CA ARG A 116 1.31 -23.99 5.76
C ARG A 116 -0.16 -24.16 5.40
N CYS A 117 -0.80 -23.12 4.87
CA CYS A 117 -2.23 -23.15 4.53
C CYS A 117 -2.51 -23.39 3.04
N ARG A 118 -1.48 -23.50 2.20
CA ARG A 118 -1.62 -23.61 0.75
C ARG A 118 -2.55 -24.75 0.34
N ASP A 119 -2.35 -25.92 0.90
CA ASP A 119 -3.05 -27.15 0.52
C ASP A 119 -4.16 -27.54 1.51
N ARG A 120 -4.51 -26.64 2.44
CA ARG A 120 -5.54 -26.92 3.46
C ARG A 120 -6.96 -26.65 2.98
N HIS A 121 -7.13 -26.05 1.80
CA HIS A 121 -8.44 -25.71 1.22
C HIS A 121 -9.38 -25.00 2.20
N LEU A 122 -8.85 -24.06 2.98
CA LEU A 122 -9.63 -23.32 3.95
C LEU A 122 -10.66 -22.44 3.24
N ALA A 123 -11.90 -22.46 3.72
CA ALA A 123 -12.92 -21.55 3.22
C ALA A 123 -12.53 -20.08 3.52
N GLU A 124 -12.76 -19.20 2.58
CA GLU A 124 -12.59 -17.77 2.78
C GLU A 124 -13.65 -17.26 3.77
N SER A 125 -13.24 -16.52 4.75
CA SER A 125 -14.14 -15.93 5.76
C SER A 125 -13.50 -14.69 6.38
N ALA A 126 -14.33 -13.88 7.03
CA ALA A 126 -13.84 -12.74 7.82
C ALA A 126 -12.79 -13.22 8.84
N GLY A 127 -11.69 -12.48 8.94
CA GLY A 127 -10.57 -12.80 9.84
C GLY A 127 -9.49 -13.71 9.24
N ARG A 128 -9.70 -14.31 8.06
CA ARG A 128 -8.66 -15.01 7.31
C ARG A 128 -8.03 -14.11 6.26
N GLY A 129 -6.71 -14.10 6.19
CA GLY A 129 -5.98 -13.43 5.14
C GLY A 129 -6.02 -14.24 3.84
N LEU A 130 -5.97 -13.57 2.69
CA LEU A 130 -5.74 -14.22 1.40
C LEU A 130 -4.26 -14.13 1.05
N ARG A 131 -3.73 -15.22 0.52
CA ARG A 131 -2.35 -15.32 0.02
C ARG A 131 -2.34 -15.73 -1.43
N VAL A 132 -1.34 -15.26 -2.13
CA VAL A 132 -1.07 -15.61 -3.52
C VAL A 132 0.18 -16.48 -3.54
N GLU A 133 0.14 -17.58 -4.27
CA GLU A 133 1.34 -18.35 -4.57
C GLU A 133 2.14 -17.65 -5.65
N MET A 134 3.39 -17.31 -5.32
CA MET A 134 4.32 -16.68 -6.26
C MET A 134 5.22 -17.76 -6.89
N ALA A 135 5.38 -17.69 -8.20
CA ALA A 135 6.34 -18.54 -8.89
C ALA A 135 7.78 -18.16 -8.51
N PRO A 136 8.71 -19.11 -8.41
CA PRO A 136 10.12 -18.80 -8.26
C PRO A 136 10.61 -17.89 -9.40
N GLY A 137 11.37 -16.87 -9.06
CA GLY A 137 11.90 -15.94 -10.05
C GLY A 137 12.73 -14.85 -9.38
N VAL A 138 13.44 -14.08 -10.18
CA VAL A 138 14.20 -12.93 -9.73
C VAL A 138 13.69 -11.71 -10.50
N GLU A 139 13.07 -10.79 -9.79
CA GLU A 139 12.69 -9.49 -10.32
C GLU A 139 13.87 -8.53 -10.24
N ARG A 140 14.16 -7.86 -11.34
CA ARG A 140 15.25 -6.90 -11.44
C ARG A 140 14.73 -5.53 -11.82
N PHE A 141 15.19 -4.51 -11.11
CA PHE A 141 14.84 -3.13 -11.39
C PHE A 141 16.00 -2.20 -11.05
N VAL A 142 15.91 -0.97 -11.50
CA VAL A 142 16.88 0.07 -11.15
C VAL A 142 16.22 1.06 -10.22
N ASP A 143 16.66 1.09 -8.97
CA ASP A 143 16.26 2.11 -8.01
C ASP A 143 17.00 3.42 -8.32
N GLY A 144 16.29 4.55 -8.25
CA GLY A 144 16.85 5.86 -8.61
C GLY A 144 17.92 6.38 -7.64
N LEU A 145 18.01 5.82 -6.43
CA LEU A 145 19.00 6.18 -5.42
C LEU A 145 20.01 5.06 -5.18
N LEU A 146 19.54 3.80 -5.15
CA LEU A 146 20.36 2.64 -4.80
C LEU A 146 20.95 1.92 -6.02
N GLY A 147 20.57 2.32 -7.23
CA GLY A 147 21.04 1.66 -8.46
C GLY A 147 20.38 0.30 -8.71
N PRO A 148 21.03 -0.63 -9.43
CA PRO A 148 20.48 -1.93 -9.77
C PRO A 148 20.12 -2.76 -8.53
N GLN A 149 18.90 -3.26 -8.50
CA GLN A 149 18.36 -4.11 -7.43
C GLN A 149 17.85 -5.43 -8.01
N ALA A 150 17.85 -6.46 -7.19
CA ALA A 150 17.27 -7.76 -7.51
C ALA A 150 16.63 -8.34 -6.25
N GLN A 151 15.42 -8.90 -6.39
CA GLN A 151 14.75 -9.60 -5.30
C GLN A 151 13.98 -10.80 -5.84
N SER A 152 13.79 -11.81 -4.99
CA SER A 152 12.91 -12.94 -5.28
C SER A 152 11.57 -12.71 -4.57
N PRO A 153 10.45 -12.52 -5.30
CA PRO A 153 9.13 -12.35 -4.68
C PRO A 153 8.66 -13.58 -3.91
N ALA A 154 9.23 -14.74 -4.21
CA ALA A 154 8.94 -15.99 -3.55
C ALA A 154 9.73 -16.18 -2.24
N ASP A 155 10.68 -15.31 -1.90
CA ASP A 155 11.55 -15.40 -0.72
C ASP A 155 11.07 -14.57 0.46
#